data_1f46f6ddd2ac5e2cbfba96c7a8ed3325
#
_entry.id   1f46f6ddd2ac5e2cbfba96c7a8ed3325
#
_cell.length_a   1.000
_cell.length_b   1.000
_cell.length_c   1.000
_cell.angle_alpha   90.00
_cell.angle_beta   90.00
_cell.angle_gamma   90.00
#
_symmetry.space_group_name_H-M   'P 1'
#
loop_
_entity.id
_entity.type
_entity.pdbx_description
1 polymer ?
#
loop_
_entity_poly.entity_id
_entity_poly.type
_entity_poly.pdbx_seq_one_letter_code
_entity_poly.pdbx_strand_id
1 'polypeptide(L)'
;MTETWGDLKYMDLPRAKYLRDLIVKNDLQDLLELGFYKGKSSAYLGAVLEDLGRGHLTTMDRASARGHQPGISEVLEKVDLSHRVTPIFSHRSFTWELGTMLEQTPRPQFDFCYLDGGHTWDVTGFGFLLVDMMIKPGGIILLDDLDWSIARSPQAKTPAGLKTYEAYSQDEKDAKGVRMTFEHIADHLGYDVEEVPKFQWGIARKRVPKKGLFGRKQAGLTASRTA
;
A
#
# COMPACT_ATOMS: atom_id res chain seq x y z
N MET A 1 -4.31 -1.09 -21.28
CA MET A 1 -3.85 -0.12 -20.25
C MET A 1 -2.99 1.01 -20.83
N THR A 2 -1.79 0.73 -21.33
CA THR A 2 -0.84 1.75 -21.78
C THR A 2 -1.36 2.63 -22.92
N GLU A 3 -2.08 2.07 -23.89
CA GLU A 3 -2.69 2.82 -25.01
C GLU A 3 -3.80 3.75 -24.54
N THR A 4 -4.55 3.36 -23.51
CA THR A 4 -5.71 4.10 -23.03
C THR A 4 -5.34 5.16 -21.98
N TRP A 5 -4.42 4.82 -21.07
CA TRP A 5 -4.12 5.62 -19.89
C TRP A 5 -2.63 5.95 -19.71
N GLY A 6 -1.83 5.77 -20.76
CA GLY A 6 -0.38 6.05 -20.71
C GLY A 6 -0.05 7.47 -20.25
N ASP A 7 -0.86 8.45 -20.64
CA ASP A 7 -0.65 9.88 -20.33
C ASP A 7 -1.06 10.30 -18.91
N LEU A 8 -1.74 9.43 -18.15
CA LEU A 8 -2.00 9.73 -16.75
C LEU A 8 -0.67 9.81 -15.99
N LYS A 9 -0.56 10.79 -15.10
CA LYS A 9 0.61 10.99 -14.23
C LYS A 9 0.81 9.79 -13.29
N TYR A 10 2.04 9.65 -12.82
CA TYR A 10 2.49 8.59 -11.92
C TYR A 10 2.45 7.21 -12.58
N MET A 11 2.99 6.21 -11.96
CA MET A 11 3.09 4.84 -12.45
C MET A 11 3.43 4.75 -13.96
N ASP A 12 4.70 4.93 -14.28
CA ASP A 12 5.21 4.74 -15.65
C ASP A 12 5.30 3.25 -16.02
N LEU A 13 5.49 2.96 -17.31
CA LEU A 13 5.57 1.59 -17.81
C LEU A 13 6.76 0.78 -17.23
N PRO A 14 7.95 1.34 -16.99
CA PRO A 14 9.03 0.64 -16.30
C PRO A 14 8.67 0.18 -14.89
N ARG A 15 7.98 1.01 -14.09
CA ARG A 15 7.47 0.67 -12.77
C ARG A 15 6.40 -0.42 -12.85
N ALA A 16 5.43 -0.25 -13.76
CA ALA A 16 4.37 -1.24 -13.97
C ALA A 16 4.93 -2.61 -14.37
N LYS A 17 5.94 -2.67 -15.24
CA LYS A 17 6.63 -3.92 -15.61
C LYS A 17 7.34 -4.56 -14.42
N TYR A 18 8.00 -3.76 -13.59
CA TYR A 18 8.66 -4.28 -12.39
C TYR A 18 7.64 -4.90 -11.42
N LEU A 19 6.51 -4.22 -11.17
CA LEU A 19 5.42 -4.74 -10.33
C LEU A 19 4.86 -6.03 -10.91
N ARG A 20 4.59 -6.09 -12.22
CA ARG A 20 4.16 -7.32 -12.88
C ARG A 20 5.13 -8.47 -12.64
N ASP A 21 6.41 -8.24 -12.89
CA ASP A 21 7.43 -9.28 -12.75
C ASP A 21 7.56 -9.75 -11.29
N LEU A 22 7.43 -8.83 -10.32
CA LEU A 22 7.41 -9.13 -8.89
C LEU A 22 6.20 -9.99 -8.52
N ILE A 23 4.99 -9.63 -8.99
CA ILE A 23 3.74 -10.34 -8.72
C ILE A 23 3.79 -11.75 -9.33
N VAL A 24 4.14 -11.84 -10.61
CA VAL A 24 4.19 -13.12 -11.35
C VAL A 24 5.24 -14.06 -10.75
N LYS A 25 6.47 -13.57 -10.51
CA LYS A 25 7.56 -14.37 -9.94
C LYS A 25 7.24 -14.96 -8.57
N ASN A 26 6.48 -14.24 -7.75
CA ASN A 26 6.16 -14.65 -6.38
C ASN A 26 4.74 -15.22 -6.23
N ASP A 27 4.00 -15.39 -7.32
CA ASP A 27 2.64 -15.94 -7.35
C ASP A 27 1.65 -15.21 -6.43
N LEU A 28 1.72 -13.87 -6.42
CA LEU A 28 0.91 -13.03 -5.54
C LEU A 28 -0.49 -12.83 -6.14
N GLN A 29 -1.55 -12.95 -5.33
CA GLN A 29 -2.94 -12.94 -5.79
C GLN A 29 -3.83 -11.98 -5.00
N ASP A 30 -3.69 -11.96 -3.67
CA ASP A 30 -4.49 -11.09 -2.80
C ASP A 30 -3.70 -9.78 -2.57
N LEU A 31 -4.01 -8.77 -3.38
CA LEU A 31 -3.26 -7.53 -3.40
C LEU A 31 -3.98 -6.43 -2.62
N LEU A 32 -3.19 -5.60 -1.94
CA LEU A 32 -3.63 -4.38 -1.29
C LEU A 32 -2.86 -3.19 -1.88
N GLU A 33 -3.52 -2.07 -2.09
CA GLU A 33 -2.89 -0.81 -2.47
C GLU A 33 -3.39 0.31 -1.56
N LEU A 34 -2.47 1.11 -1.03
CA LEU A 34 -2.75 2.25 -0.18
C LEU A 34 -2.29 3.53 -0.87
N GLY A 35 -3.23 4.26 -1.46
CA GLY A 35 -3.01 5.42 -2.31
C GLY A 35 -3.16 5.07 -3.78
N PHE A 36 -4.33 5.37 -4.38
CA PHE A 36 -4.55 5.09 -5.80
C PHE A 36 -4.64 6.36 -6.67
N TYR A 37 -4.79 7.55 -6.06
CA TYR A 37 -4.95 8.82 -6.77
C TYR A 37 -6.06 8.76 -7.82
N LYS A 38 -5.71 8.55 -9.10
CA LYS A 38 -6.65 8.40 -10.23
C LYS A 38 -6.86 6.93 -10.63
N GLY A 39 -6.18 5.99 -10.00
CA GLY A 39 -6.32 4.55 -10.25
C GLY A 39 -5.44 3.98 -11.36
N LYS A 40 -4.39 4.70 -11.82
CA LYS A 40 -3.50 4.16 -12.86
C LYS A 40 -2.70 2.95 -12.38
N SER A 41 -2.13 3.02 -11.19
CA SER A 41 -1.44 1.89 -10.54
C SER A 41 -2.40 0.72 -10.31
N SER A 42 -3.60 1.02 -9.77
CA SER A 42 -4.66 0.02 -9.58
C SER A 42 -5.02 -0.71 -10.87
N ALA A 43 -5.13 0.02 -11.99
CA ALA A 43 -5.45 -0.58 -13.28
C ALA A 43 -4.29 -1.44 -13.83
N TYR A 44 -3.01 -1.07 -13.61
CA TYR A 44 -1.89 -1.93 -13.97
C TYR A 44 -1.86 -3.20 -13.10
N LEU A 45 -2.08 -3.08 -11.79
CA LEU A 45 -2.16 -4.23 -10.88
C LEU A 45 -3.34 -5.15 -11.25
N GLY A 46 -4.52 -4.56 -11.52
CA GLY A 46 -5.69 -5.29 -12.00
C GLY A 46 -5.44 -6.02 -13.32
N ALA A 47 -4.74 -5.39 -14.28
CA ALA A 47 -4.38 -6.01 -15.55
C ALA A 47 -3.45 -7.23 -15.37
N VAL A 48 -2.51 -7.17 -14.43
CA VAL A 48 -1.65 -8.33 -14.10
C VAL A 48 -2.48 -9.48 -13.55
N LEU A 49 -3.44 -9.20 -12.66
CA LEU A 49 -4.34 -10.22 -12.11
C LEU A 49 -5.28 -10.78 -13.18
N GLU A 50 -5.71 -9.97 -14.14
CA GLU A 50 -6.50 -10.43 -15.30
C GLU A 50 -5.70 -11.35 -16.19
N ASP A 51 -4.45 -10.99 -16.54
CA ASP A 51 -3.55 -11.85 -17.31
C ASP A 51 -3.28 -13.19 -16.61
N LEU A 52 -3.24 -13.20 -15.28
CA LEU A 52 -3.09 -14.42 -14.46
C LEU A 52 -4.41 -15.23 -14.36
N GLY A 53 -5.55 -14.66 -14.75
CA GLY A 53 -6.87 -15.26 -14.65
C GLY A 53 -7.37 -15.45 -13.21
N ARG A 54 -6.71 -14.84 -12.20
CA ARG A 54 -7.01 -15.03 -10.77
C ARG A 54 -6.55 -13.85 -9.93
N GLY A 55 -7.01 -13.82 -8.68
CA GLY A 55 -6.64 -12.82 -7.70
C GLY A 55 -7.52 -11.58 -7.73
N HIS A 56 -7.33 -10.74 -6.73
CA HIS A 56 -8.10 -9.51 -6.54
C HIS A 56 -7.25 -8.42 -5.90
N LEU A 57 -7.51 -7.16 -6.28
CA LEU A 57 -6.91 -5.98 -5.67
C LEU A 57 -7.95 -5.23 -4.83
N THR A 58 -7.65 -5.05 -3.56
CA THR A 58 -8.32 -4.03 -2.73
C THR A 58 -7.46 -2.78 -2.73
N THR A 59 -8.03 -1.62 -3.10
CA THR A 59 -7.27 -0.36 -3.13
C THR A 59 -7.97 0.71 -2.32
N MET A 60 -7.21 1.57 -1.64
CA MET A 60 -7.75 2.58 -0.74
C MET A 60 -7.15 3.95 -1.01
N ASP A 61 -7.99 4.98 -1.01
CA ASP A 61 -7.56 6.38 -0.99
C ASP A 61 -8.55 7.23 -0.19
N ARG A 62 -8.21 8.49 0.03
CA ARG A 62 -9.11 9.43 0.71
C ARG A 62 -10.34 9.71 -0.14
N ALA A 63 -11.46 10.01 0.52
CA ALA A 63 -12.72 10.35 -0.14
C ALA A 63 -12.60 11.53 -1.13
N SER A 64 -11.61 12.42 -0.95
CA SER A 64 -11.29 13.48 -1.91
C SER A 64 -10.89 12.97 -3.29
N ALA A 65 -10.39 11.75 -3.41
CA ALA A 65 -10.05 11.12 -4.69
C ALA A 65 -11.29 10.94 -5.60
N ARG A 66 -12.51 10.96 -5.05
CA ARG A 66 -13.76 10.96 -5.86
C ARG A 66 -13.88 12.17 -6.79
N GLY A 67 -13.20 13.27 -6.47
CA GLY A 67 -13.20 14.49 -7.30
C GLY A 67 -12.21 14.47 -8.46
N HIS A 68 -11.41 13.41 -8.62
CA HIS A 68 -10.46 13.33 -9.74
C HIS A 68 -11.17 13.06 -11.07
N GLN A 69 -10.62 13.61 -12.14
CA GLN A 69 -11.04 13.40 -13.53
C GLN A 69 -9.82 12.96 -14.39
N PRO A 70 -9.81 11.75 -15.00
CA PRO A 70 -10.76 10.68 -14.70
C PRO A 70 -10.64 10.19 -13.27
N GLY A 71 -11.72 9.62 -12.71
CA GLY A 71 -11.71 8.92 -11.44
C GLY A 71 -11.38 7.43 -11.61
N ILE A 72 -11.07 6.74 -10.50
CA ILE A 72 -10.68 5.32 -10.55
C ILE A 72 -11.74 4.44 -11.21
N SER A 73 -13.03 4.66 -10.96
CA SER A 73 -14.11 3.87 -11.57
C SER A 73 -14.10 4.00 -13.09
N GLU A 74 -14.00 5.22 -13.62
CA GLU A 74 -13.88 5.46 -15.07
C GLU A 74 -12.63 4.81 -15.67
N VAL A 75 -11.49 4.88 -14.92
CA VAL A 75 -10.24 4.27 -15.35
C VAL A 75 -10.38 2.76 -15.47
N LEU A 76 -11.00 2.11 -14.50
CA LEU A 76 -11.19 0.66 -14.48
C LEU A 76 -12.23 0.17 -15.51
N GLU A 77 -13.37 0.86 -15.60
CA GLU A 77 -14.44 0.53 -16.56
C GLU A 77 -13.94 0.56 -18.00
N LYS A 78 -13.18 1.61 -18.36
CA LYS A 78 -12.69 1.79 -19.75
C LYS A 78 -11.73 0.69 -20.21
N VAL A 79 -11.15 -0.06 -19.30
CA VAL A 79 -10.22 -1.18 -19.57
C VAL A 79 -10.75 -2.52 -19.07
N ASP A 80 -12.04 -2.58 -18.73
CA ASP A 80 -12.76 -3.79 -18.27
C ASP A 80 -12.10 -4.51 -17.08
N LEU A 81 -11.64 -3.74 -16.09
CA LEU A 81 -10.98 -4.28 -14.91
C LEU A 81 -11.74 -4.07 -13.59
N SER A 82 -12.98 -3.57 -13.66
CA SER A 82 -13.79 -3.31 -12.46
C SER A 82 -14.06 -4.56 -11.62
N HIS A 83 -14.06 -5.74 -12.24
CA HIS A 83 -14.24 -7.02 -11.55
C HIS A 83 -12.99 -7.49 -10.79
N ARG A 84 -11.81 -6.97 -11.10
CA ARG A 84 -10.52 -7.30 -10.46
C ARG A 84 -10.14 -6.36 -9.32
N VAL A 85 -10.79 -5.20 -9.22
CA VAL A 85 -10.36 -4.13 -8.31
C VAL A 85 -11.54 -3.61 -7.51
N THR A 86 -11.40 -3.58 -6.19
CA THR A 86 -12.38 -2.95 -5.28
C THR A 86 -11.79 -1.68 -4.68
N PRO A 87 -12.20 -0.49 -5.15
CA PRO A 87 -11.77 0.78 -4.55
C PRO A 87 -12.57 1.09 -3.28
N ILE A 88 -11.85 1.47 -2.22
CA ILE A 88 -12.38 1.95 -0.95
C ILE A 88 -11.98 3.40 -0.77
N PHE A 89 -12.94 4.25 -0.43
CA PHE A 89 -12.72 5.67 -0.22
C PHE A 89 -12.81 6.01 1.26
N SER A 90 -11.66 6.17 1.88
CA SER A 90 -11.54 6.48 3.30
C SER A 90 -11.91 7.93 3.58
N HIS A 91 -12.69 8.19 4.60
CA HIS A 91 -13.08 9.55 4.94
C HIS A 91 -11.86 10.41 5.35
N ARG A 92 -10.99 9.90 6.18
CA ARG A 92 -9.79 10.59 6.67
C ARG A 92 -8.49 9.93 6.22
N SER A 93 -8.33 8.63 6.44
CA SER A 93 -7.10 7.89 6.21
C SER A 93 -7.40 6.41 6.01
N PHE A 94 -6.64 5.75 5.16
CA PHE A 94 -6.66 4.30 4.98
C PHE A 94 -6.37 3.54 6.30
N THR A 95 -5.72 4.16 7.28
CA THR A 95 -5.46 3.53 8.58
C THR A 95 -6.74 3.18 9.32
N TRP A 96 -7.82 3.96 9.14
CA TRP A 96 -9.13 3.62 9.70
C TRP A 96 -9.72 2.37 9.01
N GLU A 97 -9.68 2.32 7.69
CA GLU A 97 -10.20 1.19 6.91
C GLU A 97 -9.42 -0.10 7.21
N LEU A 98 -8.08 -0.01 7.33
CA LEU A 98 -7.26 -1.13 7.79
C LEU A 98 -7.65 -1.57 9.20
N GLY A 99 -7.93 -0.64 10.12
CA GLY A 99 -8.44 -0.94 11.45
C GLY A 99 -9.76 -1.71 11.41
N THR A 100 -10.70 -1.28 10.57
CA THR A 100 -11.99 -2.00 10.41
C THR A 100 -11.81 -3.39 9.79
N MET A 101 -10.83 -3.58 8.91
CA MET A 101 -10.49 -4.90 8.36
C MET A 101 -9.95 -5.84 9.43
N LEU A 102 -9.21 -5.34 10.42
CA LEU A 102 -8.70 -6.16 11.53
C LEU A 102 -9.81 -6.72 12.42
N GLU A 103 -10.98 -6.07 12.47
CA GLU A 103 -12.17 -6.52 13.23
C GLU A 103 -12.98 -7.61 12.48
N GLN A 104 -12.72 -7.82 11.19
CA GLN A 104 -13.46 -8.80 10.39
C GLN A 104 -13.13 -10.24 10.79
N THR A 105 -14.12 -11.12 10.62
CA THR A 105 -13.96 -12.58 10.84
C THR A 105 -14.51 -13.35 9.64
N PRO A 106 -13.68 -14.05 8.85
CA PRO A 106 -12.21 -14.10 8.97
C PRO A 106 -11.54 -12.77 8.63
N ARG A 107 -10.39 -12.49 9.25
CA ARG A 107 -9.57 -11.33 8.93
C ARG A 107 -8.99 -11.46 7.52
N PRO A 108 -9.07 -10.43 6.66
CA PRO A 108 -8.43 -10.44 5.35
C PRO A 108 -6.93 -10.70 5.45
N GLN A 109 -6.40 -11.42 4.47
CA GLN A 109 -4.98 -11.73 4.37
C GLN A 109 -4.49 -11.40 2.98
N PHE A 110 -3.36 -10.68 2.87
CA PHE A 110 -2.80 -10.23 1.60
C PHE A 110 -1.45 -10.85 1.32
N ASP A 111 -1.17 -11.12 0.06
CA ASP A 111 0.15 -11.57 -0.41
C ASP A 111 1.08 -10.39 -0.67
N PHE A 112 0.50 -9.25 -1.03
CA PHE A 112 1.22 -8.05 -1.44
C PHE A 112 0.51 -6.79 -0.97
N CYS A 113 1.28 -5.78 -0.55
CA CYS A 113 0.80 -4.44 -0.35
C CYS A 113 1.69 -3.43 -1.08
N TYR A 114 1.09 -2.60 -1.94
CA TYR A 114 1.72 -1.41 -2.50
C TYR A 114 1.34 -0.20 -1.63
N LEU A 115 2.29 0.29 -0.84
CA LEU A 115 2.11 1.41 0.08
C LEU A 115 2.62 2.70 -0.58
N ASP A 116 1.72 3.43 -1.22
CA ASP A 116 1.96 4.66 -1.99
C ASP A 116 1.06 5.81 -1.49
N GLY A 117 0.83 5.89 -0.20
CA GLY A 117 -0.03 6.90 0.38
C GLY A 117 0.43 7.37 1.76
N GLY A 118 0.14 8.65 2.04
CA GLY A 118 0.42 9.25 3.34
C GLY A 118 1.82 9.84 3.50
N HIS A 119 2.87 9.17 3.13
CA HIS A 119 4.30 9.54 3.10
C HIS A 119 4.89 10.18 4.37
N THR A 120 4.07 10.59 5.36
CA THR A 120 4.55 11.08 6.67
C THR A 120 4.84 9.90 7.60
N TRP A 121 5.75 10.10 8.55
CA TRP A 121 6.17 9.05 9.48
C TRP A 121 5.00 8.39 10.22
N ASP A 122 4.11 9.20 10.77
CA ASP A 122 2.95 8.76 11.54
C ASP A 122 1.95 7.94 10.70
N VAL A 123 1.63 8.40 9.49
CA VAL A 123 0.66 7.72 8.63
C VAL A 123 1.25 6.47 7.98
N THR A 124 2.47 6.57 7.44
CA THR A 124 3.13 5.43 6.77
C THR A 124 3.54 4.37 7.78
N GLY A 125 4.15 4.77 8.91
CA GLY A 125 4.59 3.84 9.95
C GLY A 125 3.42 3.09 10.58
N PHE A 126 2.34 3.79 10.93
CA PHE A 126 1.16 3.15 11.48
C PHE A 126 0.45 2.28 10.42
N GLY A 127 0.37 2.75 9.18
CA GLY A 127 -0.15 1.96 8.05
C GLY A 127 0.62 0.66 7.87
N PHE A 128 1.96 0.72 7.89
CA PHE A 128 2.81 -0.47 7.79
C PHE A 128 2.52 -1.49 8.90
N LEU A 129 2.40 -1.04 10.16
CA LEU A 129 2.07 -1.90 11.29
C LEU A 129 0.70 -2.59 11.14
N LEU A 130 -0.31 -1.87 10.66
CA LEU A 130 -1.63 -2.44 10.41
C LEU A 130 -1.60 -3.46 9.27
N VAL A 131 -0.87 -3.16 8.19
CA VAL A 131 -0.67 -4.07 7.06
C VAL A 131 0.09 -5.31 7.49
N ASP A 132 1.13 -5.18 8.34
CA ASP A 132 1.87 -6.34 8.88
C ASP A 132 0.95 -7.39 9.51
N MET A 133 -0.10 -6.96 10.22
CA MET A 133 -1.06 -7.88 10.83
C MET A 133 -1.92 -8.66 9.82
N MET A 134 -1.91 -8.25 8.55
CA MET A 134 -2.70 -8.85 7.46
C MET A 134 -1.85 -9.39 6.30
N ILE A 135 -0.55 -9.12 6.26
CA ILE A 135 0.35 -9.72 5.28
C ILE A 135 0.68 -11.16 5.68
N LYS A 136 0.49 -12.08 4.74
CA LYS A 136 0.85 -13.49 4.89
C LYS A 136 2.35 -13.67 5.11
N PRO A 137 2.79 -14.73 5.82
CA PRO A 137 4.21 -15.12 5.81
C PRO A 137 4.73 -15.31 4.38
N GLY A 138 5.86 -14.71 4.04
CA GLY A 138 6.41 -14.69 2.68
C GLY A 138 5.86 -13.57 1.79
N GLY A 139 4.79 -12.90 2.20
CA GLY A 139 4.21 -11.77 1.49
C GLY A 139 5.11 -10.53 1.49
N ILE A 140 4.78 -9.57 0.65
CA ILE A 140 5.64 -8.41 0.35
C ILE A 140 4.88 -7.12 0.64
N ILE A 141 5.54 -6.17 1.30
CA ILE A 141 5.13 -4.76 1.35
C ILE A 141 6.14 -3.97 0.51
N LEU A 142 5.67 -3.31 -0.54
CA LEU A 142 6.45 -2.38 -1.33
C LEU A 142 6.08 -0.95 -0.90
N LEU A 143 7.09 -0.20 -0.46
CA LEU A 143 6.95 1.21 -0.08
C LEU A 143 7.42 2.09 -1.25
N ASP A 144 6.56 2.98 -1.72
CA ASP A 144 6.92 3.99 -2.73
C ASP A 144 7.52 5.24 -2.07
N ASP A 145 8.27 6.00 -2.88
CA ASP A 145 8.75 7.32 -2.50
C ASP A 145 9.63 7.36 -1.22
N LEU A 146 10.58 6.41 -1.06
CA LEU A 146 11.49 6.37 0.11
C LEU A 146 12.13 7.73 0.44
N ASP A 147 12.43 8.54 -0.57
CA ASP A 147 13.10 9.82 -0.40
C ASP A 147 12.15 11.03 -0.36
N TRP A 148 10.85 10.81 -0.33
CA TRP A 148 9.87 11.88 -0.21
C TRP A 148 9.96 12.59 1.14
N SER A 149 9.76 13.91 1.14
CA SER A 149 9.56 14.71 2.35
C SER A 149 8.57 15.84 2.09
N ILE A 150 7.90 16.33 3.14
CA ILE A 150 6.97 17.46 3.06
C ILE A 150 7.66 18.68 2.42
N ALA A 151 8.88 19.00 2.87
CA ALA A 151 9.62 20.16 2.38
C ALA A 151 9.92 20.13 0.88
N ARG A 152 10.05 18.93 0.29
CA ARG A 152 10.31 18.75 -1.16
C ARG A 152 9.04 18.61 -1.98
N SER A 153 7.90 18.36 -1.36
CA SER A 153 6.63 18.11 -2.06
C SER A 153 6.08 19.42 -2.67
N PRO A 154 5.82 19.47 -3.99
CA PRO A 154 5.13 20.61 -4.60
C PRO A 154 3.72 20.81 -4.02
N GLN A 155 3.03 19.74 -3.67
CA GLN A 155 1.68 19.77 -3.07
C GLN A 155 1.69 20.46 -1.70
N ALA A 156 2.74 20.26 -0.90
CA ALA A 156 2.87 20.91 0.40
C ALA A 156 2.99 22.44 0.29
N LYS A 157 3.42 22.97 -0.86
CA LYS A 157 3.56 24.41 -1.13
C LYS A 157 2.26 25.08 -1.62
N THR A 158 1.21 24.32 -1.88
CA THR A 158 -0.12 24.87 -2.19
C THR A 158 -0.80 25.41 -0.94
N PRO A 159 -1.79 26.34 -1.06
CA PRO A 159 -2.54 26.81 0.13
C PRO A 159 -3.15 25.69 0.97
N ALA A 160 -3.68 24.65 0.32
CA ALA A 160 -4.22 23.48 1.01
C ALA A 160 -3.13 22.65 1.70
N GLY A 161 -1.97 22.49 1.05
CA GLY A 161 -0.82 21.78 1.61
C GLY A 161 -0.21 22.52 2.80
N LEU A 162 -0.04 23.82 2.72
CA LEU A 162 0.44 24.65 3.83
C LEU A 162 -0.45 24.47 5.06
N LYS A 163 -1.78 24.50 4.88
CA LYS A 163 -2.73 24.27 5.96
C LYS A 163 -2.64 22.85 6.51
N THR A 164 -2.46 21.85 5.65
CA THR A 164 -2.36 20.43 6.04
C THR A 164 -1.13 20.17 6.91
N TYR A 165 0.00 20.81 6.57
CA TYR A 165 1.27 20.59 7.25
C TYR A 165 1.68 21.71 8.20
N GLU A 166 0.74 22.59 8.57
CA GLU A 166 1.00 23.73 9.48
C GLU A 166 1.52 23.26 10.84
N ALA A 167 0.96 22.19 11.38
CA ALA A 167 1.29 21.66 12.68
C ALA A 167 2.64 20.88 12.75
N TYR A 168 3.24 20.58 11.60
CA TYR A 168 4.51 19.85 11.54
C TYR A 168 5.69 20.78 11.83
N SER A 169 6.62 20.34 12.68
CA SER A 169 7.91 21.01 12.91
C SER A 169 8.76 20.99 11.63
N GLN A 170 9.85 21.76 11.62
CA GLN A 170 10.76 21.76 10.47
C GLN A 170 11.44 20.40 10.30
N ASP A 171 11.84 19.77 11.40
CA ASP A 171 12.47 18.44 11.37
C ASP A 171 11.52 17.39 10.78
N GLU A 172 10.23 17.42 11.14
CA GLU A 172 9.23 16.53 10.56
C GLU A 172 9.00 16.82 9.05
N LYS A 173 9.06 18.10 8.65
CA LYS A 173 8.93 18.48 7.23
C LYS A 173 10.11 18.02 6.39
N ASP A 174 11.30 17.99 6.94
CA ASP A 174 12.53 17.54 6.29
C ASP A 174 12.70 16.02 6.33
N ALA A 175 12.04 15.35 7.27
CA ALA A 175 12.13 13.91 7.47
C ALA A 175 11.61 13.13 6.24
N LYS A 176 12.28 12.01 5.96
CA LYS A 176 11.87 11.03 4.96
C LYS A 176 11.04 9.93 5.65
N GLY A 177 9.77 10.20 5.93
CA GLY A 177 8.92 9.35 6.77
C GLY A 177 8.78 7.92 6.25
N VAL A 178 8.73 7.74 4.93
CA VAL A 178 8.68 6.41 4.30
C VAL A 178 9.99 5.65 4.52
N ARG A 179 11.14 6.30 4.31
CA ARG A 179 12.46 5.70 4.56
C ARG A 179 12.62 5.29 6.01
N MET A 180 12.22 6.16 6.95
CA MET A 180 12.25 5.83 8.39
C MET A 180 11.40 4.58 8.71
N THR A 181 10.23 4.44 8.07
CA THR A 181 9.40 3.24 8.21
C THR A 181 10.12 2.00 7.68
N PHE A 182 10.74 2.12 6.52
CA PHE A 182 11.49 1.03 5.88
C PHE A 182 12.71 0.61 6.70
N GLU A 183 13.52 1.57 7.15
CA GLU A 183 14.78 1.30 7.85
C GLU A 183 14.55 0.86 9.32
N HIS A 184 13.52 1.38 10.00
CA HIS A 184 13.33 1.14 11.42
C HIS A 184 12.22 0.14 11.71
N ILE A 185 11.03 0.30 11.11
CA ILE A 185 9.88 -0.56 11.44
C ILE A 185 10.01 -1.90 10.73
N ALA A 186 10.31 -1.92 9.43
CA ALA A 186 10.41 -3.17 8.69
C ALA A 186 11.59 -4.02 9.22
N ASP A 187 12.75 -3.41 9.52
CA ASP A 187 13.89 -4.10 10.13
C ASP A 187 13.55 -4.64 11.51
N HIS A 188 12.96 -3.80 12.39
CA HIS A 188 12.55 -4.22 13.75
C HIS A 188 11.59 -5.41 13.72
N LEU A 189 10.65 -5.45 12.80
CA LEU A 189 9.72 -6.55 12.62
C LEU A 189 10.35 -7.78 11.93
N GLY A 190 11.62 -7.69 11.57
CA GLY A 190 12.40 -8.79 11.02
C GLY A 190 12.07 -9.12 9.57
N TYR A 191 11.62 -8.15 8.78
CA TYR A 191 11.49 -8.30 7.35
C TYR A 191 12.85 -8.45 6.66
N ASP A 192 12.90 -9.18 5.56
CA ASP A 192 14.03 -9.12 4.64
C ASP A 192 13.79 -7.92 3.71
N VAL A 193 14.72 -6.95 3.74
CA VAL A 193 14.55 -5.66 3.05
C VAL A 193 15.50 -5.50 1.88
N GLU A 194 15.03 -4.88 0.80
CA GLU A 194 15.79 -4.59 -0.42
C GLU A 194 15.36 -3.22 -0.97
N GLU A 195 16.30 -2.36 -1.33
CA GLU A 195 16.00 -1.12 -2.05
C GLU A 195 16.04 -1.31 -3.57
N VAL A 196 15.14 -0.60 -4.26
CA VAL A 196 15.17 -0.43 -5.72
C VAL A 196 15.44 1.05 -6.03
N PRO A 197 16.70 1.50 -5.99
CA PRO A 197 17.05 2.93 -6.02
C PRO A 197 16.55 3.65 -7.26
N LYS A 198 16.49 2.96 -8.40
CA LYS A 198 15.97 3.49 -9.67
C LYS A 198 14.56 4.07 -9.54
N PHE A 199 13.74 3.51 -8.65
CA PHE A 199 12.35 3.91 -8.45
C PHE A 199 12.14 4.57 -7.10
N GLN A 200 13.14 4.65 -6.24
CA GLN A 200 13.07 5.06 -4.84
C GLN A 200 12.10 4.16 -4.05
N TRP A 201 12.10 2.86 -4.34
CA TRP A 201 11.26 1.87 -3.70
C TRP A 201 12.00 1.08 -2.63
N GLY A 202 11.29 0.75 -1.55
CA GLY A 202 11.69 -0.23 -0.55
C GLY A 202 10.81 -1.48 -0.66
N ILE A 203 11.43 -2.66 -0.73
CA ILE A 203 10.75 -3.94 -0.72
C ILE A 203 11.00 -4.59 0.63
N ALA A 204 9.95 -4.84 1.39
CA ALA A 204 9.99 -5.56 2.64
C ALA A 204 9.27 -6.90 2.49
N ARG A 205 10.00 -8.03 2.62
CA ARG A 205 9.45 -9.37 2.55
C ARG A 205 9.29 -9.94 3.95
N LYS A 206 8.07 -10.31 4.34
CA LYS A 206 7.77 -10.92 5.62
C LYS A 206 8.37 -12.32 5.70
N ARG A 207 9.23 -12.56 6.69
CA ARG A 207 9.84 -13.88 6.86
C ARG A 207 8.81 -14.95 7.15
N VAL A 208 9.02 -16.12 6.56
CA VAL A 208 8.26 -17.33 6.93
C VAL A 208 8.81 -17.85 8.24
N PRO A 209 8.01 -18.00 9.30
CA PRO A 209 8.49 -18.58 10.54
C PRO A 209 9.10 -19.97 10.28
N LYS A 210 10.34 -20.18 10.69
CA LYS A 210 10.93 -21.53 10.66
C LYS A 210 10.04 -22.43 11.53
N LYS A 211 9.55 -23.54 10.97
CA LYS A 211 8.89 -24.58 11.79
C LYS A 211 9.89 -25.04 12.84
N GLY A 212 9.71 -24.56 14.09
CA GLY A 212 10.53 -25.04 15.20
C GLY A 212 10.26 -26.52 15.42
N LEU A 213 11.31 -27.29 15.75
CA LEU A 213 11.21 -28.71 16.08
C LEU A 213 10.30 -28.97 17.31
N PHE A 214 9.92 -27.90 18.02
CA PHE A 214 9.03 -27.95 19.17
C PHE A 214 7.90 -26.95 18.98
N GLY A 215 6.75 -27.46 18.53
CA GLY A 215 5.53 -26.64 18.38
C GLY A 215 5.05 -26.10 19.74
N ARG A 216 5.38 -24.87 20.07
CA ARG A 216 4.61 -24.13 21.07
C ARG A 216 3.27 -23.76 20.44
N LYS A 217 2.21 -24.46 20.86
CA LYS A 217 0.82 -24.02 20.62
C LYS A 217 0.69 -22.61 21.20
N GLN A 218 0.44 -21.62 20.36
CA GLN A 218 -0.05 -20.33 20.83
C GLN A 218 -1.41 -20.60 21.49
N ALA A 219 -1.47 -20.45 22.80
CA ALA A 219 -2.72 -20.47 23.54
C ALA A 219 -3.55 -19.27 23.06
N GLY A 220 -4.66 -19.55 22.38
CA GLY A 220 -5.63 -18.55 22.00
C GLY A 220 -6.12 -17.83 23.26
N LEU A 221 -5.91 -16.52 23.36
CA LEU A 221 -6.63 -15.67 24.28
C LEU A 221 -8.08 -15.55 23.77
N THR A 222 -8.92 -16.50 24.20
CA THR A 222 -10.37 -16.29 24.16
C THR A 222 -10.74 -15.39 25.33
N ALA A 223 -10.74 -14.08 25.09
CA ALA A 223 -11.40 -13.16 26.01
C ALA A 223 -12.91 -13.35 25.85
N SER A 224 -13.52 -14.07 26.76
CA SER A 224 -14.98 -14.04 26.94
C SER A 224 -15.38 -12.66 27.43
N ARG A 225 -15.95 -11.84 26.56
CA ARG A 225 -16.73 -10.69 26.98
C ARG A 225 -18.15 -11.17 27.27
N THR A 226 -18.44 -11.40 28.54
CA THR A 226 -19.81 -11.48 29.05
C THR A 226 -20.29 -10.09 29.45
N ALA A 227 -21.46 -9.74 28.91
CA ALA A 227 -22.45 -8.69 29.29
C ALA A 227 -21.94 -7.27 29.55
#